data_45ccdb85a98861b12b286885e0c3d6f5
#
_entry.id   45ccdb85a98861b12b286885e0c3d6f5
#
_cell.length_a   1.000
_cell.length_b   1.000
_cell.length_c   1.000
_cell.angle_alpha   90.00
_cell.angle_beta   90.00
_cell.angle_gamma   90.00
#
_symmetry.space_group_name_H-M   'P 1'
#
loop_
_entity.id
_entity.type
_entity.pdbx_description
1 polymer ?
#
loop_
_entity_poly.entity_id
_entity_poly.type
_entity_poly.pdbx_seq_one_letter_code
_entity_poly.pdbx_strand_id
1 'polypeptide(L)'
;ARAIKDIFCRYKTLKGFQVKRKAGWDTHGLPVELSVEKKLGITKEDIGKKISVDEYNKECRETVMQYTDIWNDLTEKMGYWVDMDDPYITYENKYMESVWWLLGQLHQKNLLYKGYTIQPYSPAAGTGLSSHELNQPGCYRDVKDTTAVAQFKIKDTTKLGVDEAYFLAWTTTPWTLPSNTALAVGPKIEYVLVKSYNQYTFEAINVLLAKNLVSKQFVGKYEKVESESDLVYAEGDKKIPF
;
A
#
# COMPACT_ATOMS: atom_id res chain seq x y z
N ALA A 1 -2.24 -18.32 17.21
CA ALA A 1 -1.69 -19.21 16.17
C ALA A 1 -1.04 -20.47 16.75
N ARG A 2 -0.20 -20.39 17.82
CA ARG A 2 0.53 -21.55 18.41
C ARG A 2 -0.40 -22.67 18.86
N ALA A 3 -1.45 -22.38 19.65
CA ALA A 3 -2.40 -23.35 20.15
C ALA A 3 -3.08 -24.15 19.02
N ILE A 4 -3.45 -23.49 17.94
CA ILE A 4 -4.07 -24.15 16.79
C ILE A 4 -3.10 -25.13 16.11
N LYS A 5 -1.85 -24.71 15.90
CA LYS A 5 -0.80 -25.59 15.34
C LYS A 5 -0.56 -26.80 16.25
N ASP A 6 -0.49 -26.58 17.57
CA ASP A 6 -0.23 -27.61 18.54
C ASP A 6 -1.35 -28.67 18.58
N ILE A 7 -2.61 -28.28 18.50
CA ILE A 7 -3.76 -29.19 18.44
C ILE A 7 -3.61 -30.18 17.26
N PHE A 8 -3.29 -29.68 16.07
CA PHE A 8 -3.10 -30.53 14.90
C PHE A 8 -1.91 -31.49 15.07
N CYS A 9 -0.80 -31.00 15.58
CA CYS A 9 0.38 -31.80 15.81
C CYS A 9 0.13 -32.91 16.86
N ARG A 10 -0.49 -32.55 17.99
CA ARG A 10 -0.86 -33.51 19.05
C ARG A 10 -1.86 -34.55 18.52
N TYR A 11 -2.90 -34.12 17.83
CA TYR A 11 -3.89 -35.04 17.26
C TYR A 11 -3.22 -36.04 16.32
N LYS A 12 -2.33 -35.60 15.42
CA LYS A 12 -1.61 -36.53 14.55
C LYS A 12 -0.69 -37.47 15.29
N THR A 13 0.02 -37.00 16.31
CA THR A 13 0.87 -37.84 17.16
C THR A 13 0.06 -38.89 17.88
N LEU A 14 -1.09 -38.52 18.48
CA LEU A 14 -1.98 -39.45 19.14
C LEU A 14 -2.61 -40.51 18.20
N LYS A 15 -2.68 -40.20 16.91
CA LYS A 15 -3.07 -41.09 15.84
C LYS A 15 -1.94 -42.01 15.35
N GLY A 16 -0.78 -42.00 15.97
CA GLY A 16 0.35 -42.86 15.63
C GLY A 16 1.30 -42.30 14.55
N PHE A 17 1.12 -41.04 14.11
CA PHE A 17 2.03 -40.44 13.15
C PHE A 17 3.25 -39.83 13.86
N GLN A 18 4.42 -39.98 13.24
CA GLN A 18 5.58 -39.19 13.66
C GLN A 18 5.43 -37.75 13.17
N VAL A 19 5.36 -36.80 14.11
CA VAL A 19 5.28 -35.37 13.80
C VAL A 19 6.53 -34.68 14.33
N LYS A 20 7.44 -34.30 13.44
CA LYS A 20 8.61 -33.51 13.78
C LYS A 20 8.18 -32.06 14.00
N ARG A 21 8.50 -31.51 15.17
CA ARG A 21 8.14 -30.15 15.58
C ARG A 21 9.43 -29.45 15.96
N LYS A 22 9.90 -28.58 15.09
CA LYS A 22 11.13 -27.84 15.30
C LYS A 22 10.81 -26.38 15.62
N ALA A 23 11.39 -25.86 16.69
CA ALA A 23 11.37 -24.43 16.97
C ALA A 23 12.17 -23.66 15.91
N GLY A 24 11.93 -22.35 15.80
CA GLY A 24 12.65 -21.53 14.86
C GLY A 24 12.55 -20.04 15.17
N TRP A 25 13.61 -19.33 14.80
CA TRP A 25 13.75 -17.90 15.01
C TRP A 25 13.85 -17.20 13.66
N ASP A 26 12.85 -16.36 13.36
CA ASP A 26 12.89 -15.41 12.26
C ASP A 26 13.65 -14.17 12.74
N THR A 27 14.83 -13.94 12.19
CA THR A 27 15.80 -12.98 12.70
C THR A 27 16.03 -11.79 11.79
N HIS A 28 15.28 -11.69 10.70
CA HIS A 28 15.41 -10.63 9.73
C HIS A 28 14.20 -9.70 9.75
N GLY A 29 14.39 -8.51 9.20
CA GLY A 29 13.32 -7.59 8.86
C GLY A 29 13.35 -6.27 9.60
N LEU A 30 12.51 -5.37 9.16
CA LEU A 30 12.40 -3.99 9.58
C LEU A 30 12.30 -3.76 11.10
N PRO A 31 11.57 -4.58 11.90
CA PRO A 31 11.51 -4.37 13.35
C PRO A 31 12.87 -4.47 14.05
N VAL A 32 13.74 -5.38 13.60
CA VAL A 32 15.09 -5.52 14.13
C VAL A 32 15.95 -4.33 13.72
N GLU A 33 15.93 -3.96 12.43
CA GLU A 33 16.67 -2.83 11.90
C GLU A 33 16.33 -1.53 12.63
N LEU A 34 15.05 -1.18 12.74
CA LEU A 34 14.59 0.03 13.43
C LEU A 34 14.94 0.03 14.92
N SER A 35 14.92 -1.14 15.57
CA SER A 35 15.33 -1.25 16.98
C SER A 35 16.82 -0.96 17.17
N VAL A 36 17.67 -1.48 16.27
CA VAL A 36 19.11 -1.25 16.31
C VAL A 36 19.47 0.19 15.93
N GLU A 37 18.84 0.75 14.88
CA GLU A 37 19.03 2.15 14.51
C GLU A 37 18.69 3.09 15.68
N LYS A 38 17.57 2.83 16.37
CA LYS A 38 17.19 3.58 17.57
C LYS A 38 18.18 3.40 18.73
N LYS A 39 18.67 2.18 18.97
CA LYS A 39 19.65 1.86 20.01
C LYS A 39 20.96 2.60 19.78
N LEU A 40 21.42 2.64 18.53
CA LEU A 40 22.70 3.25 18.15
C LEU A 40 22.58 4.76 17.85
N GLY A 41 21.37 5.32 17.76
CA GLY A 41 21.14 6.73 17.41
C GLY A 41 21.56 7.07 15.98
N ILE A 42 21.41 6.12 15.05
CA ILE A 42 21.80 6.26 13.64
C ILE A 42 20.57 6.14 12.74
N THR A 43 20.75 6.48 11.48
CA THR A 43 19.80 6.25 10.39
C THR A 43 20.36 5.21 9.43
N LYS A 44 19.50 4.66 8.57
CA LYS A 44 19.92 3.70 7.53
C LYS A 44 21.04 4.23 6.63
N GLU A 45 21.07 5.53 6.39
CA GLU A 45 22.10 6.18 5.56
C GLU A 45 23.48 6.25 6.21
N ASP A 46 23.55 6.05 7.53
CA ASP A 46 24.79 6.07 8.30
C ASP A 46 25.54 4.73 8.25
N ILE A 47 24.84 3.66 7.83
CA ILE A 47 25.42 2.31 7.70
C ILE A 47 26.43 2.31 6.55
N GLY A 48 27.64 1.83 6.84
CA GLY A 48 28.77 1.89 5.91
C GLY A 48 29.51 3.25 5.88
N LYS A 49 29.05 4.24 6.67
CA LYS A 49 29.67 5.57 6.79
C LYS A 49 30.12 5.88 8.20
N LYS A 50 29.17 5.89 9.15
CA LYS A 50 29.43 6.16 10.59
C LYS A 50 29.68 4.86 11.36
N ILE A 51 29.06 3.78 10.95
CA ILE A 51 29.23 2.44 11.49
C ILE A 51 29.52 1.48 10.33
N SER A 52 30.40 0.52 10.51
CA SER A 52 30.64 -0.50 9.50
C SER A 52 29.44 -1.46 9.37
N VAL A 53 29.30 -2.08 8.19
CA VAL A 53 28.25 -3.09 7.96
C VAL A 53 28.40 -4.27 8.92
N ASP A 54 29.65 -4.66 9.23
CA ASP A 54 29.93 -5.79 10.13
C ASP A 54 29.51 -5.49 11.56
N GLU A 55 29.80 -4.31 12.08
CA GLU A 55 29.37 -3.85 13.41
C GLU A 55 27.85 -3.74 13.49
N TYR A 56 27.22 -3.17 12.46
CA TYR A 56 25.77 -3.09 12.39
C TYR A 56 25.11 -4.48 12.39
N ASN A 57 25.62 -5.42 11.58
CA ASN A 57 25.12 -6.79 11.53
C ASN A 57 25.32 -7.53 12.85
N LYS A 58 26.44 -7.29 13.55
CA LYS A 58 26.68 -7.83 14.88
C LYS A 58 25.62 -7.35 15.87
N GLU A 59 25.35 -6.06 15.91
CA GLU A 59 24.32 -5.48 16.78
C GLU A 59 22.91 -6.03 16.46
N CYS A 60 22.60 -6.24 15.18
CA CYS A 60 21.35 -6.88 14.78
C CYS A 60 21.22 -8.31 15.29
N ARG A 61 22.27 -9.12 15.18
CA ARG A 61 22.30 -10.50 15.68
C ARG A 61 22.15 -10.57 17.21
N GLU A 62 22.81 -9.69 17.92
CA GLU A 62 22.70 -9.62 19.39
C GLU A 62 21.31 -9.15 19.82
N THR A 63 20.78 -8.14 19.18
CA THR A 63 19.47 -7.56 19.52
C THR A 63 18.32 -8.52 19.24
N VAL A 64 18.34 -9.23 18.11
CA VAL A 64 17.23 -10.14 17.73
C VAL A 64 17.14 -11.35 18.64
N MET A 65 18.24 -11.79 19.23
CA MET A 65 18.28 -12.93 20.15
C MET A 65 18.11 -12.56 21.64
N GLN A 66 17.99 -11.28 21.95
CA GLN A 66 17.96 -10.75 23.32
C GLN A 66 16.88 -11.37 24.20
N TYR A 67 15.73 -11.79 23.64
CA TYR A 67 14.58 -12.26 24.41
C TYR A 67 14.26 -13.74 24.20
N THR A 68 15.20 -14.52 23.69
CA THR A 68 14.99 -15.95 23.40
C THR A 68 14.64 -16.76 24.64
N ASP A 69 15.26 -16.48 25.78
CA ASP A 69 14.99 -17.16 27.04
C ASP A 69 13.56 -16.93 27.53
N ILE A 70 13.08 -15.68 27.43
CA ILE A 70 11.70 -15.33 27.79
C ILE A 70 10.70 -16.04 26.87
N TRP A 71 11.01 -16.14 25.58
CA TRP A 71 10.18 -16.85 24.60
C TRP A 71 10.16 -18.36 24.83
N ASN A 72 11.28 -18.96 25.24
CA ASN A 72 11.37 -20.36 25.59
C ASN A 72 10.55 -20.66 26.84
N ASP A 73 10.74 -19.90 27.90
CA ASP A 73 9.96 -20.01 29.16
C ASP A 73 8.44 -19.85 28.87
N LEU A 74 8.03 -18.89 28.07
CA LEU A 74 6.64 -18.72 27.65
C LEU A 74 6.13 -19.93 26.87
N THR A 75 6.95 -20.50 25.99
CA THR A 75 6.60 -21.67 25.17
C THR A 75 6.34 -22.88 26.04
N GLU A 76 7.17 -23.11 27.04
CA GLU A 76 6.99 -24.17 28.04
C GLU A 76 5.74 -23.94 28.91
N LYS A 77 5.56 -22.73 29.44
CA LYS A 77 4.39 -22.36 30.27
C LYS A 77 3.07 -22.50 29.51
N MET A 78 3.08 -22.24 28.22
CA MET A 78 1.89 -22.50 27.37
C MET A 78 1.65 -23.96 27.09
N GLY A 79 2.57 -24.86 27.45
CA GLY A 79 2.51 -26.27 27.12
C GLY A 79 2.57 -26.54 25.61
N TYR A 80 3.19 -25.64 24.84
CA TYR A 80 3.35 -25.82 23.39
C TYR A 80 4.37 -26.93 23.10
N TRP A 81 3.93 -27.96 22.42
CA TRP A 81 4.70 -29.18 22.18
C TRP A 81 5.65 -29.00 20.98
N VAL A 82 6.80 -28.42 21.20
CA VAL A 82 7.80 -28.14 20.19
C VAL A 82 9.20 -28.48 20.72
N ASP A 83 10.05 -29.00 19.82
CA ASP A 83 11.45 -29.27 20.12
C ASP A 83 12.23 -27.93 20.02
N MET A 84 12.85 -27.55 21.13
CA MET A 84 13.63 -26.31 21.26
C MET A 84 15.14 -26.55 21.35
N ASP A 85 15.59 -27.84 21.35
CA ASP A 85 17.02 -28.18 21.53
C ASP A 85 17.82 -27.92 20.24
N ASP A 86 17.19 -28.06 19.06
CA ASP A 86 17.79 -27.78 17.75
C ASP A 86 16.91 -26.84 16.91
N PRO A 87 16.76 -25.57 17.29
CA PRO A 87 15.95 -24.62 16.53
C PRO A 87 16.65 -24.23 15.23
N TYR A 88 15.90 -23.90 14.19
CA TYR A 88 16.50 -23.19 13.06
C TYR A 88 16.58 -21.69 13.35
N ILE A 89 17.62 -21.04 12.85
CA ILE A 89 17.84 -19.61 12.97
C ILE A 89 18.10 -19.06 11.57
N THR A 90 17.28 -18.13 11.11
CA THR A 90 17.27 -17.73 9.70
C THR A 90 18.54 -16.99 9.25
N TYR A 91 19.35 -16.43 10.17
CA TYR A 91 20.65 -15.85 9.83
C TYR A 91 21.81 -16.85 9.77
N GLU A 92 21.59 -18.12 10.12
CA GLU A 92 22.65 -19.13 10.03
C GLU A 92 22.92 -19.54 8.58
N ASN A 93 24.20 -19.78 8.24
CA ASN A 93 24.61 -20.15 6.90
C ASN A 93 23.86 -21.38 6.40
N LYS A 94 23.72 -22.41 7.22
CA LYS A 94 22.99 -23.65 6.91
C LYS A 94 21.56 -23.38 6.44
N TYR A 95 20.86 -22.43 7.07
CA TYR A 95 19.53 -22.03 6.67
C TYR A 95 19.57 -21.27 5.34
N MET A 96 20.44 -20.26 5.22
CA MET A 96 20.57 -19.46 4.01
C MET A 96 20.94 -20.30 2.78
N GLU A 97 21.88 -21.22 2.93
CA GLU A 97 22.29 -22.15 1.85
C GLU A 97 21.11 -23.02 1.38
N SER A 98 20.29 -23.50 2.31
CA SER A 98 19.08 -24.26 1.99
C SER A 98 18.07 -23.44 1.18
N VAL A 99 17.86 -22.17 1.55
CA VAL A 99 16.99 -21.24 0.82
C VAL A 99 17.55 -20.95 -0.57
N TRP A 100 18.86 -20.71 -0.69
CA TRP A 100 19.51 -20.47 -1.98
C TRP A 100 19.43 -21.68 -2.90
N TRP A 101 19.59 -22.87 -2.36
CA TRP A 101 19.41 -24.10 -3.14
C TRP A 101 17.98 -24.20 -3.69
N LEU A 102 16.95 -23.92 -2.87
CA LEU A 102 15.55 -23.91 -3.31
C LEU A 102 15.30 -22.86 -4.41
N LEU A 103 15.83 -21.64 -4.23
CA LEU A 103 15.73 -20.58 -5.25
C LEU A 103 16.42 -21.00 -6.55
N GLY A 104 17.57 -21.68 -6.46
CA GLY A 104 18.26 -22.25 -7.60
C GLY A 104 17.40 -23.28 -8.37
N GLN A 105 16.67 -24.14 -7.65
CA GLN A 105 15.73 -25.09 -8.26
C GLN A 105 14.57 -24.38 -8.98
N LEU A 106 14.04 -23.31 -8.39
CA LEU A 106 12.99 -22.51 -9.01
C LEU A 106 13.49 -21.78 -10.26
N HIS A 107 14.69 -21.25 -10.21
CA HIS A 107 15.31 -20.58 -11.35
C HIS A 107 15.53 -21.55 -12.52
N GLN A 108 16.06 -22.75 -12.26
CA GLN A 108 16.24 -23.79 -13.29
C GLN A 108 14.92 -24.21 -13.97
N LYS A 109 13.82 -24.10 -13.24
CA LYS A 109 12.47 -24.37 -13.77
C LYS A 109 11.81 -23.16 -14.43
N ASN A 110 12.52 -22.03 -14.59
CA ASN A 110 12.02 -20.75 -15.11
C ASN A 110 10.82 -20.19 -14.30
N LEU A 111 10.72 -20.53 -13.02
CA LEU A 111 9.71 -20.01 -12.11
C LEU A 111 10.18 -18.77 -11.32
N LEU A 112 11.48 -18.51 -11.33
CA LEU A 112 12.09 -17.31 -10.75
C LEU A 112 12.69 -16.47 -11.88
N TYR A 113 12.24 -15.24 -12.01
CA TYR A 113 12.67 -14.31 -13.05
C TYR A 113 12.74 -12.87 -12.51
N LYS A 114 13.52 -12.02 -13.18
CA LYS A 114 13.59 -10.59 -12.86
C LYS A 114 12.41 -9.87 -13.48
N GLY A 115 11.65 -9.16 -12.67
CA GLY A 115 10.45 -8.43 -13.09
C GLY A 115 10.25 -7.14 -12.32
N TYR A 116 9.18 -6.42 -12.64
CA TYR A 116 8.76 -5.20 -11.96
C TYR A 116 7.42 -5.45 -11.28
N THR A 117 7.25 -4.87 -10.10
CA THR A 117 5.98 -4.86 -9.38
C THR A 117 5.79 -3.53 -8.66
N ILE A 118 4.54 -3.18 -8.38
CA ILE A 118 4.22 -2.02 -7.56
C ILE A 118 4.21 -2.48 -6.10
N GLN A 119 4.90 -1.73 -5.25
CA GLN A 119 4.95 -1.97 -3.81
C GLN A 119 4.77 -0.66 -3.06
N PRO A 120 3.95 -0.63 -1.99
CA PRO A 120 3.92 0.50 -1.07
C PRO A 120 5.31 0.77 -0.49
N TYR A 121 5.66 2.03 -0.38
CA TYR A 121 6.96 2.47 0.12
C TYR A 121 6.77 3.45 1.28
N SER A 122 7.51 3.25 2.36
CA SER A 122 7.53 4.17 3.50
C SER A 122 8.77 5.06 3.44
N PRO A 123 8.63 6.37 3.19
CA PRO A 123 9.77 7.29 3.24
C PRO A 123 10.41 7.36 4.63
N ALA A 124 9.59 7.24 5.69
CA ALA A 124 10.07 7.29 7.08
C ALA A 124 10.94 6.09 7.44
N ALA A 125 10.60 4.90 6.93
CA ALA A 125 11.38 3.68 7.16
C ALA A 125 12.43 3.45 6.05
N GLY A 126 12.40 4.21 4.95
CA GLY A 126 13.32 4.10 3.82
C GLY A 126 13.21 2.77 3.07
N THR A 127 12.06 2.10 3.10
CA THR A 127 11.89 0.76 2.51
C THR A 127 10.48 0.50 1.99
N GLY A 128 10.35 -0.49 1.11
CA GLY A 128 9.07 -1.05 0.71
C GLY A 128 8.38 -1.79 1.85
N LEU A 129 7.06 -1.80 1.85
CA LEU A 129 6.24 -2.44 2.87
C LEU A 129 5.58 -3.70 2.32
N SER A 130 5.58 -4.76 3.10
CA SER A 130 4.87 -6.00 2.81
C SER A 130 3.36 -5.87 3.08
N SER A 131 2.57 -6.76 2.49
CA SER A 131 1.12 -6.84 2.78
C SER A 131 0.84 -7.07 4.27
N HIS A 132 1.72 -7.80 4.97
CA HIS A 132 1.58 -8.06 6.40
C HIS A 132 1.76 -6.78 7.22
N GLU A 133 2.73 -5.95 6.90
CA GLU A 133 2.98 -4.66 7.56
C GLU A 133 1.83 -3.68 7.34
N LEU A 134 1.22 -3.69 6.16
CA LEU A 134 0.05 -2.87 5.85
C LEU A 134 -1.25 -3.35 6.52
N ASN A 135 -1.27 -4.56 7.07
CA ASN A 135 -2.44 -5.15 7.73
C ASN A 135 -2.33 -5.18 9.26
N GLN A 136 -1.38 -4.46 9.84
CA GLN A 136 -1.25 -4.35 11.29
C GLN A 136 -2.33 -3.43 11.87
N PRO A 137 -2.81 -3.69 13.09
CA PRO A 137 -3.74 -2.79 13.77
C PRO A 137 -3.18 -1.36 13.87
N GLY A 138 -3.98 -0.37 13.46
CA GLY A 138 -3.61 1.04 13.50
C GLY A 138 -2.75 1.54 12.33
N CYS A 139 -2.53 0.72 11.29
CA CYS A 139 -1.85 1.16 10.06
C CYS A 139 -2.63 2.23 9.30
N TYR A 140 -3.96 2.12 9.30
CA TYR A 140 -4.83 3.07 8.62
C TYR A 140 -5.44 4.04 9.63
N ARG A 141 -5.39 5.32 9.30
CA ARG A 141 -5.98 6.41 10.11
C ARG A 141 -6.64 7.40 9.17
N ASP A 142 -7.74 7.97 9.62
CA ASP A 142 -8.37 9.06 8.90
C ASP A 142 -7.47 10.31 8.97
N VAL A 143 -7.19 10.87 7.80
CA VAL A 143 -6.41 12.10 7.66
C VAL A 143 -7.19 13.10 6.80
N LYS A 144 -7.06 14.40 7.11
CA LYS A 144 -7.59 15.46 6.26
C LYS A 144 -6.54 15.78 5.20
N ASP A 145 -6.91 15.60 3.94
CA ASP A 145 -6.01 15.84 2.81
C ASP A 145 -6.73 16.62 1.71
N THR A 146 -5.93 17.22 0.81
CA THR A 146 -6.43 17.99 -0.32
C THR A 146 -6.67 17.07 -1.51
N THR A 147 -7.87 17.12 -2.04
CA THR A 147 -8.23 16.46 -3.29
C THR A 147 -8.42 17.49 -4.40
N ALA A 148 -8.28 17.06 -5.65
CA ALA A 148 -8.49 17.91 -6.81
C ALA A 148 -9.43 17.24 -7.83
N VAL A 149 -10.23 18.07 -8.49
CA VAL A 149 -10.94 17.69 -9.71
C VAL A 149 -10.24 18.37 -10.87
N ALA A 150 -9.53 17.59 -11.65
CA ALA A 150 -8.78 18.09 -12.80
C ALA A 150 -9.65 18.09 -14.06
N GLN A 151 -9.43 19.10 -14.90
CA GLN A 151 -10.09 19.29 -16.18
C GLN A 151 -9.12 18.92 -17.31
N PHE A 152 -9.48 17.93 -18.12
CA PHE A 152 -8.68 17.48 -19.25
C PHE A 152 -9.38 17.83 -20.56
N LYS A 153 -8.78 18.74 -21.33
CA LYS A 153 -9.33 19.21 -22.60
C LYS A 153 -9.53 18.07 -23.59
N ILE A 154 -10.72 17.96 -24.15
CA ILE A 154 -11.06 16.97 -25.18
C ILE A 154 -10.56 17.50 -26.52
N LYS A 155 -9.79 16.67 -27.26
CA LYS A 155 -9.18 17.07 -28.53
C LYS A 155 -10.19 17.16 -29.67
N ASP A 156 -11.19 16.26 -29.68
CA ASP A 156 -12.24 16.19 -30.72
C ASP A 156 -13.60 16.21 -30.03
N THR A 157 -14.28 17.32 -30.13
CA THR A 157 -15.61 17.57 -29.58
C THR A 157 -16.75 17.44 -30.62
N THR A 158 -16.44 17.05 -31.83
CA THR A 158 -17.39 16.98 -32.96
C THR A 158 -18.66 16.19 -32.62
N LYS A 159 -18.49 15.06 -31.92
CA LYS A 159 -19.61 14.21 -31.50
C LYS A 159 -20.40 14.76 -30.31
N LEU A 160 -19.87 15.76 -29.62
CA LEU A 160 -20.49 16.35 -28.45
C LEU A 160 -21.34 17.57 -28.79
N GLY A 161 -21.19 18.12 -30.02
CA GLY A 161 -21.95 19.27 -30.47
C GLY A 161 -21.61 20.59 -29.75
N VAL A 162 -20.40 20.68 -29.23
CA VAL A 162 -19.87 21.89 -28.56
C VAL A 162 -18.46 22.17 -29.04
N ASP A 163 -18.06 23.43 -29.01
CA ASP A 163 -16.75 23.86 -29.51
C ASP A 163 -15.60 23.39 -28.57
N GLU A 164 -15.85 23.38 -27.28
CA GLU A 164 -14.87 23.00 -26.27
C GLU A 164 -15.53 22.23 -25.14
N ALA A 165 -14.86 21.17 -24.69
CA ALA A 165 -15.29 20.39 -23.54
C ALA A 165 -14.09 19.76 -22.80
N TYR A 166 -14.30 19.40 -21.53
CA TYR A 166 -13.28 18.84 -20.66
C TYR A 166 -13.79 17.57 -19.97
N PHE A 167 -12.97 16.53 -19.91
CA PHE A 167 -13.21 15.44 -18.95
C PHE A 167 -12.89 15.91 -17.54
N LEU A 168 -13.76 15.55 -16.58
CA LEU A 168 -13.47 15.69 -15.17
C LEU A 168 -12.90 14.40 -14.60
N ALA A 169 -11.79 14.51 -13.91
CA ALA A 169 -11.21 13.39 -13.15
C ALA A 169 -10.84 13.84 -11.73
N TRP A 170 -11.40 13.16 -10.74
CA TRP A 170 -11.10 13.39 -9.35
C TRP A 170 -9.88 12.59 -8.92
N THR A 171 -9.00 13.19 -8.13
CA THR A 171 -7.82 12.54 -7.55
C THR A 171 -7.58 12.95 -6.11
N THR A 172 -7.14 12.00 -5.29
CA THR A 172 -6.61 12.25 -3.94
C THR A 172 -5.12 12.58 -3.95
N THR A 173 -4.43 12.44 -5.09
CA THR A 173 -2.99 12.61 -5.24
C THR A 173 -2.67 13.62 -6.34
N PRO A 174 -3.01 14.92 -6.17
CA PRO A 174 -2.87 15.92 -7.23
C PRO A 174 -1.41 16.13 -7.70
N TRP A 175 -0.43 15.83 -6.88
CA TRP A 175 1.00 15.90 -7.25
C TRP A 175 1.42 14.88 -8.31
N THR A 176 0.59 13.89 -8.63
CA THR A 176 0.86 12.94 -9.73
C THR A 176 0.36 13.43 -11.09
N LEU A 177 -0.45 14.48 -11.14
CA LEU A 177 -1.02 15.03 -12.39
C LEU A 177 0.03 15.43 -13.44
N PRO A 178 1.22 16.01 -13.10
CA PRO A 178 2.23 16.32 -14.09
C PRO A 178 2.74 15.11 -14.90
N SER A 179 2.63 13.91 -14.35
CA SER A 179 3.02 12.65 -15.02
C SER A 179 1.83 11.88 -15.61
N ASN A 180 0.65 12.48 -15.65
CA ASN A 180 -0.53 11.83 -16.21
C ASN A 180 -0.45 11.77 -17.75
N THR A 181 -0.57 10.57 -18.31
CA THR A 181 -0.44 10.32 -19.74
C THR A 181 -1.77 9.97 -20.42
N ALA A 182 -2.75 9.49 -19.67
CA ALA A 182 -4.04 9.07 -20.22
C ALA A 182 -5.13 9.07 -19.15
N LEU A 183 -6.39 9.11 -19.60
CA LEU A 183 -7.58 8.86 -18.79
C LEU A 183 -8.18 7.52 -19.20
N ALA A 184 -8.50 6.69 -18.22
CA ALA A 184 -9.22 5.44 -18.44
C ALA A 184 -10.73 5.67 -18.29
N VAL A 185 -11.49 5.19 -19.26
CA VAL A 185 -12.96 5.26 -19.25
C VAL A 185 -13.56 3.86 -19.28
N GLY A 186 -14.71 3.69 -18.63
CA GLY A 186 -15.40 2.40 -18.59
C GLY A 186 -16.41 2.28 -19.73
N PRO A 187 -16.37 1.22 -20.56
CA PRO A 187 -17.30 1.07 -21.69
C PRO A 187 -18.76 0.83 -21.27
N LYS A 188 -18.99 0.50 -20.00
CA LYS A 188 -20.33 0.29 -19.42
C LYS A 188 -20.81 1.46 -18.57
N ILE A 189 -20.02 2.53 -18.47
CA ILE A 189 -20.35 3.73 -17.71
C ILE A 189 -21.01 4.73 -18.65
N GLU A 190 -22.18 5.24 -18.26
CA GLU A 190 -22.87 6.32 -18.95
C GLU A 190 -22.19 7.65 -18.58
N TYR A 191 -21.73 8.37 -19.58
CA TYR A 191 -21.16 9.71 -19.44
C TYR A 191 -22.13 10.76 -19.95
N VAL A 192 -22.17 11.90 -19.30
CA VAL A 192 -23.03 13.03 -19.66
C VAL A 192 -22.21 14.30 -19.82
N LEU A 193 -22.61 15.11 -20.79
CA LEU A 193 -22.09 16.46 -20.98
C LEU A 193 -22.92 17.42 -20.12
N VAL A 194 -22.25 18.14 -19.24
CA VAL A 194 -22.86 19.16 -18.38
C VAL A 194 -22.35 20.52 -18.82
N LYS A 195 -23.26 21.43 -19.11
CA LYS A 195 -22.98 22.84 -19.39
C LYS A 195 -23.11 23.61 -18.09
N SER A 196 -22.13 24.42 -17.74
CA SER A 196 -22.14 25.21 -16.52
C SER A 196 -21.03 26.27 -16.55
N TYR A 197 -20.67 26.79 -15.40
CA TYR A 197 -19.59 27.76 -15.19
C TYR A 197 -18.57 27.24 -14.19
N ASN A 198 -17.33 27.63 -14.40
CA ASN A 198 -16.26 27.31 -13.45
C ASN A 198 -16.50 28.11 -12.16
N GLN A 199 -16.49 27.42 -11.01
CA GLN A 199 -16.80 28.05 -9.70
C GLN A 199 -15.75 29.07 -9.22
N TYR A 200 -14.61 29.15 -9.89
CA TYR A 200 -13.52 30.08 -9.51
C TYR A 200 -13.33 31.21 -10.52
N THR A 201 -13.44 30.91 -11.81
CA THR A 201 -13.24 31.91 -12.88
C THR A 201 -14.56 32.48 -13.41
N PHE A 202 -15.67 31.79 -13.14
CA PHE A 202 -17.02 32.09 -13.64
C PHE A 202 -17.15 32.09 -15.18
N GLU A 203 -16.18 31.51 -15.86
CA GLU A 203 -16.23 31.30 -17.30
C GLU A 203 -17.12 30.09 -17.65
N ALA A 204 -17.85 30.18 -18.76
CA ALA A 204 -18.66 29.09 -19.25
C ALA A 204 -17.80 27.84 -19.56
N ILE A 205 -18.26 26.67 -19.15
CA ILE A 205 -17.55 25.43 -19.32
C ILE A 205 -18.49 24.26 -19.66
N ASN A 206 -18.05 23.41 -20.58
CA ASN A 206 -18.70 22.14 -20.85
C ASN A 206 -17.84 21.02 -20.31
N VAL A 207 -18.39 20.18 -19.45
CA VAL A 207 -17.63 19.10 -18.80
C VAL A 207 -18.30 17.76 -19.00
N LEU A 208 -17.49 16.74 -19.25
CA LEU A 208 -17.90 15.35 -19.42
C LEU A 208 -17.52 14.55 -18.17
N LEU A 209 -18.49 13.92 -17.54
CA LEU A 209 -18.29 13.08 -16.36
C LEU A 209 -19.30 11.93 -16.31
N ALA A 210 -19.06 10.95 -15.46
CA ALA A 210 -19.99 9.85 -15.28
C ALA A 210 -21.33 10.37 -14.70
N LYS A 211 -22.45 9.96 -15.28
CA LYS A 211 -23.81 10.42 -14.93
C LYS A 211 -24.13 10.29 -13.44
N ASN A 212 -23.71 9.18 -12.83
CA ASN A 212 -23.94 8.91 -11.40
C ASN A 212 -23.08 9.78 -10.47
N LEU A 213 -22.14 10.57 -11.00
CA LEU A 213 -21.29 11.48 -10.24
C LEU A 213 -21.73 12.95 -10.36
N VAL A 214 -22.69 13.27 -11.22
CA VAL A 214 -23.19 14.65 -11.41
C VAL A 214 -23.63 15.25 -10.08
N SER A 215 -24.49 14.56 -9.34
CA SER A 215 -25.02 15.03 -8.05
C SER A 215 -23.97 15.12 -6.94
N LYS A 216 -22.79 14.50 -7.11
CA LYS A 216 -21.66 14.64 -6.18
C LYS A 216 -20.71 15.78 -6.56
N GLN A 217 -20.59 16.06 -7.86
CA GLN A 217 -19.71 17.10 -8.38
C GLN A 217 -20.36 18.48 -8.31
N PHE A 218 -21.62 18.56 -8.71
CA PHE A 218 -22.37 19.82 -8.78
C PHE A 218 -23.21 20.01 -7.50
N VAL A 219 -22.53 20.40 -6.43
CA VAL A 219 -23.10 20.63 -5.10
C VAL A 219 -22.65 21.98 -4.55
N GLY A 220 -23.25 22.44 -3.45
CA GLY A 220 -22.86 23.65 -2.75
C GLY A 220 -23.22 24.91 -3.53
N LYS A 221 -22.31 25.42 -4.33
CA LYS A 221 -22.54 26.63 -5.16
C LYS A 221 -23.35 26.38 -6.43
N TYR A 222 -23.50 25.11 -6.83
CA TYR A 222 -24.22 24.75 -8.05
C TYR A 222 -25.71 24.52 -7.79
N GLU A 223 -26.52 24.85 -8.77
CA GLU A 223 -27.96 24.61 -8.79
C GLU A 223 -28.41 24.10 -10.17
N LYS A 224 -29.12 22.96 -10.18
CA LYS A 224 -29.63 22.39 -11.42
C LYS A 224 -30.74 23.24 -11.97
N VAL A 225 -30.66 23.55 -13.27
CA VAL A 225 -31.74 24.22 -14.01
C VAL A 225 -32.40 23.25 -14.99
N GLU A 226 -33.66 23.50 -15.34
CA GLU A 226 -34.45 22.61 -16.19
C GLU A 226 -34.34 22.99 -17.67
N SER A 227 -34.04 24.26 -17.99
CA SER A 227 -33.96 24.78 -19.34
C SER A 227 -32.57 25.34 -19.66
N GLU A 228 -32.10 25.14 -20.87
CA GLU A 228 -30.86 25.73 -21.36
C GLU A 228 -30.89 27.27 -21.39
N SER A 229 -32.09 27.87 -21.51
CA SER A 229 -32.28 29.33 -21.40
C SER A 229 -31.94 29.88 -20.02
N ASP A 230 -32.01 29.04 -18.97
CA ASP A 230 -31.72 29.41 -17.57
C ASP A 230 -30.25 29.26 -17.22
N LEU A 231 -29.43 28.74 -18.17
CA LEU A 231 -27.98 28.64 -18.00
C LEU A 231 -27.31 30.01 -18.27
N VAL A 232 -27.73 31.02 -17.55
CA VAL A 232 -27.15 32.35 -17.60
C VAL A 232 -26.58 32.68 -16.26
N TYR A 233 -25.26 32.79 -16.15
CA TYR A 233 -24.61 33.25 -14.95
C TYR A 233 -24.74 34.77 -14.82
N ALA A 234 -25.32 35.24 -13.74
CA ALA A 234 -25.36 36.65 -13.40
C ALA A 234 -24.36 36.97 -12.28
N GLU A 235 -23.55 37.99 -12.48
CA GLU A 235 -22.57 38.41 -11.47
C GLU A 235 -23.30 38.82 -10.17
N GLY A 236 -22.94 38.19 -9.07
CA GLY A 236 -23.57 38.40 -7.77
C GLY A 236 -24.57 37.33 -7.35
N ASP A 237 -24.93 36.40 -8.20
CA ASP A 237 -25.76 35.25 -7.84
C ASP A 237 -24.99 34.31 -6.90
N LYS A 238 -25.74 33.80 -5.90
CA LYS A 238 -25.16 32.85 -4.92
C LYS A 238 -25.01 31.44 -5.48
N LYS A 239 -25.67 31.13 -6.60
CA LYS A 239 -25.73 29.82 -7.22
C LYS A 239 -25.22 29.87 -8.65
N ILE A 240 -24.59 28.79 -9.07
CA ILE A 240 -24.05 28.61 -10.41
C ILE A 240 -24.96 27.60 -11.14
N PRO A 241 -25.64 27.97 -12.23
CA PRO A 241 -26.55 27.08 -12.94
C PRO A 241 -25.80 25.96 -13.67
N PHE A 242 -26.39 24.79 -13.76
CA PHE A 242 -25.88 23.68 -14.57
C PHE A 242 -27.00 22.82 -15.14
#